data_6b11668cd6b18fa2394bff1ef7c2f14f
#
_entry.id   6b11668cd6b18fa2394bff1ef7c2f14f
#
_cell.length_a   1.000
_cell.length_b   1.000
_cell.length_c   1.000
_cell.angle_alpha   90.00
_cell.angle_beta   90.00
_cell.angle_gamma   90.00
#
_symmetry.space_group_name_H-M   'P 1'
#
loop_
_entity.id
_entity.type
_entity.pdbx_description
1 polymer ?
#
loop_
_entity_poly.entity_id
_entity_poly.type
_entity_poly.pdbx_seq_one_letter_code
_entity_poly.pdbx_strand_id
1 'polypeptide(L)'
;MVLRVTAGLHAVVICLQPVFAGIYLDGSPGGMRMHEPTGLAIVFLGLAQLLVATIWWRAGGRWQAAAASLLIWVGEVVQVSMGYSRQLAIHIPLGIALVATSVALAFWINRRRPAGREQVAA
;
A
#
# COMPACT_ATOMS: atom_id res chain seq x y z
N MET A 1 15.89 2.99 -6.48
CA MET A 1 15.42 1.62 -6.85
C MET A 1 14.60 0.99 -5.73
N VAL A 2 15.08 0.96 -4.50
CA VAL A 2 14.42 0.28 -3.35
C VAL A 2 12.96 0.73 -3.16
N LEU A 3 12.67 2.02 -3.10
CA LEU A 3 11.30 2.54 -2.91
C LEU A 3 10.31 2.05 -4.01
N ARG A 4 10.78 1.92 -5.25
CA ARG A 4 9.94 1.41 -6.36
C ARG A 4 9.57 -0.05 -6.17
N VAL A 5 10.54 -0.85 -5.71
CA VAL A 5 10.34 -2.28 -5.44
C VAL A 5 9.41 -2.48 -4.24
N THR A 6 9.66 -1.79 -3.14
CA THR A 6 8.81 -1.90 -1.93
C THR A 6 7.38 -1.45 -2.20
N ALA A 7 7.17 -0.32 -2.88
CA ALA A 7 5.83 0.16 -3.22
C ALA A 7 5.11 -0.76 -4.21
N GLY A 8 5.82 -1.32 -5.20
CA GLY A 8 5.26 -2.30 -6.13
C GLY A 8 4.85 -3.60 -5.43
N LEU A 9 5.74 -4.15 -4.59
CA LEU A 9 5.44 -5.35 -3.82
C LEU A 9 4.26 -5.13 -2.87
N HIS A 10 4.23 -4.00 -2.16
CA HIS A 10 3.14 -3.65 -1.27
C HIS A 10 1.80 -3.57 -2.02
N ALA A 11 1.77 -2.89 -3.18
CA ALA A 11 0.57 -2.80 -4.01
C ALA A 11 0.07 -4.18 -4.49
N VAL A 12 0.99 -5.09 -4.85
CA VAL A 12 0.62 -6.45 -5.25
C VAL A 12 0.03 -7.22 -4.07
N VAL A 13 0.69 -7.20 -2.92
CA VAL A 13 0.27 -7.99 -1.75
C VAL A 13 -1.06 -7.48 -1.20
N ILE A 14 -1.28 -6.15 -1.14
CA ILE A 14 -2.56 -5.60 -0.67
C ILE A 14 -3.72 -5.94 -1.62
N CYS A 15 -3.48 -6.08 -2.92
CA CYS A 15 -4.50 -6.52 -3.89
C CYS A 15 -4.95 -7.97 -3.68
N LEU A 16 -4.19 -8.79 -2.96
CA LEU A 16 -4.61 -10.15 -2.61
C LEU A 16 -5.67 -10.19 -1.49
N GLN A 17 -5.78 -9.12 -0.69
CA GLN A 17 -6.72 -9.07 0.43
C GLN A 17 -8.19 -9.24 0.01
N PRO A 18 -8.72 -8.50 -0.98
CA PRO A 18 -10.08 -8.72 -1.43
C PRO A 18 -10.28 -10.09 -2.09
N VAL A 19 -9.24 -10.69 -2.68
CA VAL A 19 -9.31 -12.04 -3.24
C VAL A 19 -9.52 -13.06 -2.12
N PHE A 20 -8.72 -13.00 -1.05
CA PHE A 20 -8.86 -13.92 0.08
C PHE A 20 -10.17 -13.70 0.84
N ALA A 21 -10.61 -12.45 0.98
CA ALA A 21 -11.93 -12.13 1.55
C ALA A 21 -13.06 -12.72 0.70
N GLY A 22 -12.98 -12.61 -0.63
CA GLY A 22 -13.93 -13.21 -1.56
C GLY A 22 -14.01 -14.73 -1.44
N ILE A 23 -12.86 -15.42 -1.39
CA ILE A 23 -12.78 -16.88 -1.19
C ILE A 23 -13.44 -17.30 0.14
N TYR A 24 -13.26 -16.51 1.19
CA TYR A 24 -13.92 -16.75 2.48
C TYR A 24 -15.43 -16.56 2.39
N LEU A 25 -15.89 -15.48 1.75
CA LEU A 25 -17.31 -15.18 1.59
C LEU A 25 -18.04 -16.20 0.69
N ASP A 26 -17.30 -16.84 -0.23
CA ASP A 26 -17.79 -17.96 -1.05
C ASP A 26 -17.83 -19.30 -0.28
N GLY A 27 -17.62 -19.27 1.03
CA GLY A 27 -17.78 -20.41 1.94
C GLY A 27 -16.50 -21.22 2.18
N SER A 28 -15.34 -20.81 1.65
CA SER A 28 -14.08 -21.52 1.89
C SER A 28 -13.33 -20.96 3.11
N PRO A 29 -13.13 -21.75 4.20
CA PRO A 29 -12.36 -21.33 5.36
C PRO A 29 -10.89 -21.02 5.03
N GLY A 30 -10.38 -21.53 3.90
CA GLY A 30 -9.03 -21.24 3.41
C GLY A 30 -8.80 -19.76 3.14
N GLY A 31 -9.84 -19.05 2.70
CA GLY A 31 -9.77 -17.60 2.47
C GLY A 31 -9.35 -16.81 3.72
N MET A 32 -9.97 -17.10 4.87
CA MET A 32 -9.63 -16.42 6.12
C MET A 32 -8.24 -16.79 6.63
N ARG A 33 -7.84 -18.05 6.48
CA ARG A 33 -6.47 -18.51 6.84
C ARG A 33 -5.37 -17.82 6.05
N MET A 34 -5.68 -17.29 4.88
CA MET A 34 -4.75 -16.49 4.07
C MET A 34 -4.92 -14.99 4.33
N HIS A 35 -6.15 -14.52 4.48
CA HIS A 35 -6.48 -13.10 4.68
C HIS A 35 -5.83 -12.52 5.95
N GLU A 36 -5.95 -13.21 7.08
CA GLU A 36 -5.46 -12.73 8.37
C GLU A 36 -3.93 -12.57 8.41
N PRO A 37 -3.10 -13.60 8.14
CA PRO A 37 -1.65 -13.46 8.19
C PRO A 37 -1.10 -12.53 7.12
N THR A 38 -1.69 -12.51 5.92
CA THR A 38 -1.30 -11.55 4.88
C THR A 38 -1.66 -10.12 5.25
N GLY A 39 -2.79 -9.89 5.95
CA GLY A 39 -3.14 -8.58 6.49
C GLY A 39 -2.09 -8.04 7.47
N LEU A 40 -1.61 -8.89 8.39
CA LEU A 40 -0.51 -8.53 9.28
C LEU A 40 0.80 -8.27 8.52
N ALA A 41 1.12 -9.12 7.54
CA ALA A 41 2.32 -8.93 6.71
C ALA A 41 2.29 -7.60 5.94
N ILE A 42 1.11 -7.14 5.49
CA ILE A 42 0.91 -5.85 4.83
C ILE A 42 1.28 -4.69 5.76
N VAL A 43 0.88 -4.72 7.02
CA VAL A 43 1.23 -3.67 8.01
C VAL A 43 2.76 -3.55 8.17
N PHE A 44 3.48 -4.67 8.23
CA PHE A 44 4.95 -4.65 8.29
C PHE A 44 5.57 -4.16 6.98
N LEU A 45 5.01 -4.54 5.85
CA LEU A 45 5.46 -4.08 4.53
C LEU A 45 5.20 -2.58 4.34
N GLY A 46 4.05 -2.08 4.82
CA GLY A 46 3.71 -0.66 4.85
C GLY A 46 4.67 0.14 5.72
N LEU A 47 5.05 -0.38 6.89
CA LEU A 47 6.08 0.21 7.75
C LEU A 47 7.44 0.25 7.04
N ALA A 48 7.85 -0.82 6.41
CA ALA A 48 9.10 -0.86 5.64
C ALA A 48 9.07 0.16 4.48
N GLN A 49 7.95 0.26 3.76
CA GLN A 49 7.77 1.28 2.72
C GLN A 49 7.86 2.70 3.27
N LEU A 50 7.24 2.98 4.43
CA LEU A 50 7.31 4.28 5.11
C LEU A 50 8.76 4.64 5.46
N LEU A 51 9.52 3.70 6.03
CA LEU A 51 10.92 3.92 6.38
C LEU A 51 11.76 4.23 5.13
N VAL A 52 11.60 3.44 4.07
CA VAL A 52 12.31 3.66 2.79
C VAL A 52 11.91 4.99 2.16
N ALA A 53 10.62 5.35 2.19
CA ALA A 53 10.14 6.62 1.65
C ALA A 53 10.69 7.83 2.45
N THR A 54 10.79 7.69 3.77
CA THR A 54 11.35 8.72 4.66
C THR A 54 12.85 8.91 4.42
N ILE A 55 13.62 7.81 4.30
CA ILE A 55 15.04 7.87 3.96
C ILE A 55 15.23 8.53 2.58
N TRP A 56 14.42 8.13 1.59
CA TRP A 56 14.48 8.73 0.26
C TRP A 56 14.15 10.23 0.28
N TRP A 57 13.14 10.66 1.05
CA TRP A 57 12.83 12.08 1.23
C TRP A 57 14.01 12.85 1.82
N ARG A 58 14.63 12.35 2.89
CA ARG A 58 15.79 12.99 3.53
C ARG A 58 17.02 13.04 2.61
N ALA A 59 17.10 12.16 1.63
CA ALA A 59 18.12 12.16 0.58
C ALA A 59 17.78 13.07 -0.63
N GLY A 60 16.83 14.01 -0.48
CA GLY A 60 16.45 14.96 -1.54
C GLY A 60 15.27 14.49 -2.41
N GLY A 61 14.63 13.39 -2.05
CA GLY A 61 13.41 12.93 -2.71
C GLY A 61 12.17 13.75 -2.31
N ARG A 62 11.01 13.34 -2.83
CA ARG A 62 9.76 14.05 -2.61
C ARG A 62 9.11 13.62 -1.29
N TRP A 63 8.83 14.58 -0.40
CA TRP A 63 8.19 14.34 0.90
C TRP A 63 6.79 13.70 0.80
N GLN A 64 6.08 13.94 -0.31
CA GLN A 64 4.75 13.37 -0.56
C GLN A 64 4.75 11.83 -0.53
N ALA A 65 5.87 11.18 -0.92
CA ALA A 65 5.98 9.73 -0.82
C ALA A 65 5.96 9.25 0.63
N ALA A 66 6.70 9.94 1.51
CA ALA A 66 6.72 9.63 2.94
C ALA A 66 5.36 9.91 3.60
N ALA A 67 4.74 11.05 3.29
CA ALA A 67 3.42 11.42 3.81
C ALA A 67 2.33 10.42 3.37
N ALA A 68 2.30 10.06 2.08
CA ALA A 68 1.34 9.07 1.58
C ALA A 68 1.57 7.69 2.19
N SER A 69 2.84 7.24 2.33
CA SER A 69 3.16 5.98 2.99
C SER A 69 2.76 5.97 4.46
N LEU A 70 2.89 7.09 5.17
CA LEU A 70 2.43 7.22 6.56
C LEU A 70 0.91 7.07 6.67
N LEU A 71 0.15 7.76 5.81
CA LEU A 71 -1.30 7.69 5.81
C LEU A 71 -1.81 6.28 5.48
N ILE A 72 -1.17 5.61 4.51
CA ILE A 72 -1.49 4.22 4.16
C ILE A 72 -1.20 3.31 5.36
N TRP A 73 -0.02 3.40 5.95
CA TRP A 73 0.37 2.56 7.08
C TRP A 73 -0.55 2.74 8.29
N VAL A 74 -0.90 3.97 8.66
CA VAL A 74 -1.88 4.25 9.73
C VAL A 74 -3.24 3.63 9.39
N GLY A 75 -3.68 3.80 8.14
CA GLY A 75 -4.92 3.17 7.65
C GLY A 75 -4.90 1.64 7.74
N GLU A 76 -3.77 1.00 7.46
CA GLU A 76 -3.60 -0.46 7.58
C GLU A 76 -3.69 -0.94 9.03
N VAL A 77 -3.10 -0.20 9.97
CA VAL A 77 -3.22 -0.51 11.40
C VAL A 77 -4.69 -0.42 11.86
N VAL A 78 -5.39 0.64 11.44
CA VAL A 78 -6.84 0.78 11.69
C VAL A 78 -7.61 -0.35 11.01
N GLN A 79 -7.28 -0.67 9.76
CA GLN A 79 -7.92 -1.73 8.98
C GLN A 79 -7.86 -3.09 9.69
N VAL A 80 -6.69 -3.48 10.19
CA VAL A 80 -6.51 -4.73 10.94
C VAL A 80 -7.32 -4.70 12.23
N SER A 81 -7.30 -3.59 12.98
CA SER A 81 -8.07 -3.42 14.20
C SER A 81 -9.58 -3.54 13.96
N MET A 82 -10.09 -2.94 12.87
CA MET A 82 -11.50 -3.02 12.49
C MET A 82 -11.89 -4.44 12.04
N GLY A 83 -10.97 -5.17 11.41
CA GLY A 83 -11.17 -6.57 11.05
C GLY A 83 -11.35 -7.47 12.28
N TYR A 84 -10.45 -7.39 13.25
CA TYR A 84 -10.52 -8.16 14.49
C TYR A 84 -11.73 -7.80 15.35
N SER A 85 -12.11 -6.54 15.39
CA SER A 85 -13.31 -6.08 16.10
C SER A 85 -14.61 -6.32 15.32
N ARG A 86 -14.54 -6.91 14.13
CA ARG A 86 -15.66 -7.17 13.21
C ARG A 86 -16.49 -5.93 12.85
N GLN A 87 -15.86 -4.77 12.80
CA GLN A 87 -16.46 -3.51 12.34
C GLN A 87 -16.45 -3.43 10.81
N LEU A 88 -17.22 -4.33 10.17
CA LEU A 88 -17.18 -4.51 8.71
C LEU A 88 -17.63 -3.27 7.94
N ALA A 89 -18.51 -2.44 8.52
CA ALA A 89 -18.95 -1.19 7.91
C ALA A 89 -17.81 -0.16 7.74
N ILE A 90 -16.74 -0.28 8.53
CA ILE A 90 -15.52 0.52 8.40
C ILE A 90 -14.46 -0.27 7.64
N HIS A 91 -14.26 -1.54 8.00
CA HIS A 91 -13.24 -2.40 7.44
C HIS A 91 -13.34 -2.52 5.90
N ILE A 92 -14.53 -2.75 5.35
CA ILE A 92 -14.68 -2.96 3.92
C ILE A 92 -14.37 -1.69 3.11
N PRO A 93 -15.00 -0.51 3.36
CA PRO A 93 -14.70 0.69 2.58
C PRO A 93 -13.26 1.19 2.80
N LEU A 94 -12.73 1.09 4.02
CA LEU A 94 -11.33 1.44 4.28
C LEU A 94 -10.37 0.53 3.50
N GLY A 95 -10.63 -0.78 3.46
CA GLY A 95 -9.84 -1.73 2.68
C GLY A 95 -9.82 -1.40 1.19
N ILE A 96 -10.95 -1.04 0.61
CA ILE A 96 -11.04 -0.61 -0.79
C ILE A 96 -10.20 0.66 -1.01
N ALA A 97 -10.30 1.65 -0.12
CA ALA A 97 -9.53 2.89 -0.20
C ALA A 97 -8.02 2.62 -0.09
N LEU A 98 -7.59 1.72 0.80
CA LEU A 98 -6.19 1.35 0.97
C LEU A 98 -5.62 0.64 -0.26
N VAL A 99 -6.36 -0.28 -0.87
CA VAL A 99 -5.96 -0.91 -2.15
C VAL A 99 -5.77 0.15 -3.22
N ALA A 100 -6.77 1.02 -3.42
CA ALA A 100 -6.73 2.05 -4.45
C ALA A 100 -5.56 3.03 -4.25
N THR A 101 -5.34 3.50 -3.01
CA THR A 101 -4.27 4.46 -2.70
C THR A 101 -2.88 3.84 -2.78
N SER A 102 -2.70 2.58 -2.37
CA SER A 102 -1.43 1.86 -2.48
C SER A 102 -1.04 1.63 -3.94
N VAL A 103 -1.99 1.22 -4.78
CA VAL A 103 -1.78 1.07 -6.23
C VAL A 103 -1.45 2.43 -6.87
N ALA A 104 -2.22 3.48 -6.56
CA ALA A 104 -1.97 4.82 -7.07
C ALA A 104 -0.59 5.35 -6.67
N LEU A 105 -0.17 5.13 -5.41
CA LEU A 105 1.16 5.51 -4.93
C LEU A 105 2.27 4.76 -5.65
N ALA A 106 2.11 3.43 -5.85
CA ALA A 106 3.07 2.62 -6.58
C ALA A 106 3.23 3.11 -8.04
N PHE A 107 2.13 3.40 -8.72
CA PHE A 107 2.15 4.00 -10.05
C PHE A 107 2.85 5.35 -10.07
N TRP A 108 2.53 6.23 -9.12
CA TRP A 108 3.10 7.57 -9.05
C TRP A 108 4.63 7.53 -8.81
N ILE A 109 5.11 6.64 -7.94
CA ILE A 109 6.55 6.45 -7.67
C ILE A 109 7.27 5.87 -8.91
N ASN A 110 6.60 5.02 -9.69
CA ASN A 110 7.19 4.34 -10.84
C ASN A 110 7.12 5.16 -12.13
N ARG A 111 6.30 6.21 -12.21
CA ARG A 111 6.24 7.08 -13.40
C ARG A 111 7.63 7.65 -13.68
N ARG A 112 8.16 7.41 -14.90
CA ARG A 112 9.35 8.06 -15.38
C ARG A 112 9.03 9.55 -15.49
N ARG A 113 9.86 10.44 -14.91
CA ARG A 113 9.80 11.85 -15.27
C ARG A 113 10.07 11.91 -16.76
N PRO A 114 9.29 12.65 -17.57
CA PRO A 114 9.73 12.98 -18.92
C PRO A 114 11.11 13.62 -18.77
N ALA A 115 12.10 13.13 -19.53
CA ALA A 115 13.38 13.82 -19.65
C ALA A 115 13.05 15.26 -20.01
N GLY A 116 13.52 16.21 -19.18
CA GLY A 116 13.33 17.62 -19.45
C GLY A 116 13.75 17.87 -20.89
N ARG A 117 12.91 18.53 -21.69
CA ARG A 117 13.35 19.08 -22.95
C ARG A 117 14.54 19.95 -22.60
N GLU A 118 15.75 19.50 -22.93
CA GLU A 118 16.86 20.40 -23.08
C GLU A 118 16.36 21.48 -24.04
N GLN A 119 16.12 22.67 -23.49
CA GLN A 119 15.94 23.84 -24.33
C GLN A 119 17.28 24.02 -25.03
N VAL A 120 17.31 23.56 -26.29
CA VAL A 120 18.28 24.02 -27.25
C VAL A 120 17.98 25.51 -27.41
N ALA A 121 18.65 26.34 -26.59
CA ALA A 121 18.77 27.76 -26.84
C ALA A 121 19.76 27.88 -27.99
N ALA A 122 19.22 28.12 -29.15
CA ALA A 122 19.98 28.63 -30.29
C ALA A 122 20.27 30.13 -30.09
#